data_5f020359621fb284138554c90a214950
#
_entry.id   5f020359621fb284138554c90a214950
#
_cell.length_a   1.000
_cell.length_b   1.000
_cell.length_c   1.000
_cell.angle_alpha   90.00
_cell.angle_beta   90.00
_cell.angle_gamma   90.00
#
_symmetry.space_group_name_H-M   'P 1'
#
loop_
_entity.id
_entity.type
_entity.pdbx_description
1 polymer ?
#
loop_
_entity_poly.entity_id
_entity_poly.type
_entity_poly.pdbx_seq_one_letter_code
_entity_poly.pdbx_strand_id
1 'polypeptide(L)'
;PDCLVGIVHDKSTWARKGLSVFNTVIEPGFKGGLTLELVYHGNTELIIPAGSGIAQVLFHKISRPARYEGKYQGQSSDPEPAREY
;
A
#
# COMPACT_ATOMS: atom_id res chain seq x y z
N PRO A 1 -13.23 -2.31 6.60
CA PRO A 1 -14.06 -3.29 7.32
C PRO A 1 -13.24 -4.51 7.72
N ASP A 2 -13.63 -5.16 8.80
CA ASP A 2 -12.88 -6.30 9.32
C ASP A 2 -13.21 -7.63 8.62
N CYS A 3 -14.04 -7.61 7.60
CA CYS A 3 -14.34 -8.77 6.75
C CYS A 3 -13.65 -8.70 5.38
N LEU A 4 -12.76 -7.75 5.17
CA LEU A 4 -12.01 -7.59 3.93
C LEU A 4 -10.52 -7.56 4.22
N VAL A 5 -9.75 -8.17 3.35
CA VAL A 5 -8.30 -8.00 3.30
C VAL A 5 -7.95 -7.28 2.01
N GLY A 6 -7.03 -6.33 2.08
CA GLY A 6 -6.57 -5.59 0.92
C GLY A 6 -5.16 -5.98 0.54
N ILE A 7 -4.87 -5.98 -0.75
CA ILE A 7 -3.53 -6.20 -1.27
C ILE A 7 -3.19 -5.06 -2.22
N VAL A 8 -2.06 -4.39 -1.96
CA VAL A 8 -1.58 -3.30 -2.80
C VAL A 8 -0.81 -3.88 -3.98
N HIS A 9 -1.14 -3.40 -5.17
CA HIS A 9 -0.50 -3.80 -6.43
C HIS A 9 -0.02 -2.60 -7.22
N ASP A 10 0.91 -2.84 -8.13
CA ASP A 10 1.34 -1.84 -9.10
C ASP A 10 0.20 -1.44 -10.01
N LYS A 11 0.23 -0.22 -10.51
CA LYS A 11 -0.59 0.18 -11.66
C LYS A 11 0.21 0.00 -12.93
N SER A 12 -0.40 -0.63 -13.94
CA SER A 12 0.29 -0.98 -15.18
C SER A 12 0.87 0.24 -15.90
N THR A 13 0.20 1.38 -15.85
CA THR A 13 0.70 2.61 -16.48
C THR A 13 2.08 2.99 -15.94
N TRP A 14 2.27 2.93 -14.62
CA TRP A 14 3.54 3.29 -13.99
C TRP A 14 4.53 2.14 -14.02
N ALA A 15 4.06 0.90 -13.93
CA ALA A 15 4.93 -0.27 -14.06
C ALA A 15 5.64 -0.30 -15.41
N ARG A 16 4.93 0.08 -16.48
CA ARG A 16 5.52 0.18 -17.81
C ARG A 16 6.60 1.25 -17.92
N LYS A 17 6.58 2.24 -17.03
CA LYS A 17 7.60 3.28 -16.96
C LYS A 17 8.74 2.93 -16.01
N GLY A 18 8.70 1.75 -15.43
CA GLY A 18 9.75 1.25 -14.54
C GLY A 18 9.50 1.50 -13.06
N LEU A 19 8.32 1.98 -12.66
CA LEU A 19 8.00 2.20 -11.26
C LEU A 19 7.30 0.97 -10.67
N SER A 20 7.89 0.42 -9.62
CA SER A 20 7.32 -0.70 -8.87
C SER A 20 6.87 -0.25 -7.50
N VAL A 21 5.78 -0.86 -7.02
CA VAL A 21 5.31 -0.71 -5.64
C VAL A 21 5.40 -2.09 -5.01
N PHE A 22 6.08 -2.21 -3.87
CA PHE A 22 6.11 -3.48 -3.17
C PHE A 22 4.70 -3.84 -2.68
N ASN A 23 4.30 -5.07 -2.94
CA ASN A 23 2.99 -5.55 -2.51
C ASN A 23 2.89 -5.50 -0.99
N THR A 24 1.78 -5.01 -0.51
CA THR A 24 1.51 -4.87 0.92
C THR A 24 0.12 -5.40 1.21
N VAL A 25 0.00 -6.22 2.24
CA VAL A 25 -1.28 -6.71 2.71
C VAL A 25 -1.86 -5.70 3.69
N ILE A 26 -3.11 -5.30 3.45
CA ILE A 26 -3.87 -4.47 4.39
C ILE A 26 -4.70 -5.42 5.23
N GLU A 27 -4.27 -5.63 6.47
CA GLU A 27 -4.95 -6.54 7.38
C GLU A 27 -6.40 -6.12 7.64
N PRO A 28 -7.33 -7.07 7.86
CA PRO A 28 -8.71 -6.71 8.17
C PRO A 28 -8.80 -5.78 9.37
N GLY A 29 -9.64 -4.76 9.27
CA GLY A 29 -9.85 -3.81 10.35
C GLY A 29 -8.76 -2.77 10.53
N PHE A 30 -7.74 -2.75 9.66
CA PHE A 30 -6.70 -1.70 9.72
C PHE A 30 -7.30 -0.32 9.46
N LYS A 31 -6.91 0.65 10.25
CA LYS A 31 -7.27 2.07 10.06
C LYS A 31 -6.01 2.91 10.15
N GLY A 32 -5.93 3.93 9.32
CA GLY A 32 -4.81 4.86 9.32
C GLY A 32 -4.19 5.02 7.94
N GLY A 33 -3.13 5.78 7.86
CA GLY A 33 -2.36 5.97 6.64
C GLY A 33 -1.56 4.71 6.29
N LEU A 34 -1.35 4.49 5.01
CA LEU A 34 -0.59 3.36 4.51
C LEU A 34 0.69 3.84 3.87
N THR A 35 1.82 3.32 4.31
CA THR A 35 3.12 3.65 3.75
C THR A 35 3.44 2.67 2.63
N LEU A 36 3.75 3.20 1.44
CA LEU A 36 4.13 2.41 0.29
C LEU A 36 5.64 2.52 0.05
N GLU A 37 6.24 1.43 -0.35
CA GLU A 37 7.64 1.41 -0.74
C GLU A 37 7.73 1.35 -2.26
N LEU A 38 8.42 2.31 -2.87
CA LEU A 38 8.54 2.46 -4.30
C LEU A 38 9.96 2.18 -4.75
N VAL A 39 10.10 1.53 -5.91
CA VAL A 39 11.39 1.32 -6.56
C VAL A 39 11.28 1.73 -8.01
N TYR A 40 12.20 2.57 -8.48
CA TYR A 40 12.27 2.95 -9.87
C TYR A 40 13.43 2.20 -10.55
N HIS A 41 13.10 1.47 -11.62
CA HIS A 41 14.07 0.62 -12.34
C HIS A 41 14.65 1.30 -13.58
N GLY A 42 14.20 2.51 -13.89
CA GLY A 42 14.71 3.23 -15.05
C GLY A 42 16.08 3.86 -14.81
N ASN A 43 16.67 4.33 -15.89
CA ASN A 43 17.99 4.99 -15.87
C ASN A 43 17.90 6.48 -16.22
N THR A 44 16.69 7.01 -16.29
CA THR A 44 16.41 8.42 -16.51
C THR A 44 15.50 8.93 -15.40
N GLU A 45 15.30 10.24 -15.34
CA GLU A 45 14.42 10.84 -14.34
C GLU A 45 12.96 10.44 -14.60
N LEU A 46 12.25 10.05 -13.54
CA LEU A 46 10.83 9.80 -13.58
C LEU A 46 10.10 10.93 -12.87
N ILE A 47 9.17 11.58 -13.55
CA ILE A 47 8.35 12.66 -12.98
C ILE A 47 6.95 12.14 -12.75
N ILE A 48 6.48 12.23 -11.51
CA ILE A 48 5.13 11.81 -11.13
C ILE A 48 4.37 13.08 -10.73
N PRO A 49 3.38 13.51 -11.55
CA PRO A 49 2.60 14.68 -11.16
C PRO A 49 1.87 14.47 -9.83
N ALA A 50 1.78 15.52 -9.03
CA ALA A 50 1.05 15.44 -7.77
C ALA A 50 -0.41 15.04 -8.01
N GLY A 51 -0.94 14.18 -7.14
CA GLY A 51 -2.30 13.67 -7.29
C GLY A 51 -2.45 12.48 -8.22
N SER A 52 -1.35 12.00 -8.82
CA SER A 52 -1.40 10.81 -9.67
C SER A 52 -1.71 9.54 -8.87
N GLY A 53 -2.56 8.67 -9.42
CA GLY A 53 -2.74 7.34 -8.86
C GLY A 53 -1.58 6.45 -9.28
N ILE A 54 -0.81 5.94 -8.32
CA ILE A 54 0.42 5.17 -8.60
C ILE A 54 0.32 3.70 -8.23
N ALA A 55 -0.74 3.33 -7.50
CA ALA A 55 -0.94 1.97 -7.04
C ALA A 55 -2.44 1.67 -7.02
N GLN A 56 -2.79 0.41 -6.88
CA GLN A 56 -4.17 -0.03 -6.74
C GLN A 56 -4.29 -1.02 -5.60
N VAL A 57 -5.49 -1.13 -5.05
CA VAL A 57 -5.77 -2.08 -3.97
C VAL A 57 -6.85 -3.04 -4.44
N LEU A 58 -6.60 -4.32 -4.27
CA LEU A 58 -7.59 -5.37 -4.50
C LEU A 58 -8.08 -5.87 -3.15
N PHE A 59 -9.40 -6.01 -3.00
CA PHE A 59 -10.01 -6.46 -1.77
C PHE A 59 -10.57 -7.86 -1.93
N HIS A 60 -10.38 -8.68 -0.91
CA HIS A 60 -10.93 -10.04 -0.85
C HIS A 60 -11.74 -10.19 0.43
N LYS A 61 -12.92 -10.81 0.32
CA LYS A 61 -13.69 -11.16 1.49
C LYS A 61 -13.04 -12.33 2.21
N ILE A 62 -13.10 -12.29 3.52
CA ILE A 62 -12.64 -13.39 4.37
C ILE A 62 -13.87 -14.06 5.03
N SER A 63 -13.74 -15.36 5.36
CA SER A 63 -14.85 -16.14 5.90
C SER A 63 -15.23 -15.76 7.33
N ARG A 64 -14.31 -15.13 8.06
CA ARG A 64 -14.55 -14.66 9.42
C ARG A 64 -14.04 -13.23 9.55
N PRO A 65 -14.74 -12.37 10.28
CA PRO A 65 -14.18 -11.08 10.62
C PRO A 65 -12.88 -11.25 11.41
N ALA A 66 -11.92 -10.38 11.10
CA ALA A 66 -10.68 -10.27 11.83
C ALA A 66 -10.34 -8.80 11.94
N ARG A 67 -9.46 -8.44 12.87
CA ARG A 67 -9.09 -7.06 13.10
C ARG A 67 -7.59 -6.93 13.20
N TYR A 68 -7.06 -5.93 12.50
CA TYR A 68 -5.66 -5.59 12.64
C TYR A 68 -5.42 -4.99 14.02
N GLU A 69 -4.48 -5.55 14.75
CA GLU A 69 -4.03 -5.05 16.05
C GLU A 69 -2.50 -4.95 16.08
N GLY A 70 -1.93 -4.66 14.94
CA GLY A 70 -0.50 -4.58 14.80
C GLY A 70 0.06 -3.19 15.10
N LYS A 71 1.36 -3.05 14.86
CA LYS A 71 2.15 -1.89 15.28
C LYS A 71 1.89 -0.61 14.50
N TYR A 72 1.14 -0.67 13.40
CA TYR A 72 0.84 0.50 12.57
C TYR A 72 -0.61 0.93 12.62
N GLN A 73 -1.40 0.38 13.55
CA GLN A 73 -2.80 0.77 13.70
C GLN A 73 -2.88 2.25 14.06
N GLY A 74 -3.72 3.00 13.33
CA GLY A 74 -3.86 4.43 13.53
C GLY A 74 -2.73 5.27 12.97
N GLN A 75 -1.84 4.69 12.15
CA GLN A 75 -0.76 5.45 11.52
C GLN A 75 -1.30 6.69 10.80
N SER A 76 -0.56 7.80 10.92
CA SER A 76 -0.90 9.04 10.23
C SER A 76 -0.75 8.89 8.72
N SER A 77 -1.20 9.90 7.96
CA SER A 77 -1.03 9.92 6.51
C SER A 77 0.43 10.12 6.08
N ASP A 78 1.30 10.54 6.99
CA ASP A 78 2.73 10.66 6.69
C ASP A 78 3.40 9.30 6.77
N PRO A 79 4.35 8.99 5.86
CA PRO A 79 5.08 7.75 5.92
C PRO A 79 5.88 7.65 7.23
N GLU A 80 5.93 6.44 7.78
CA GLU A 80 6.67 6.17 9.00
C GLU A 80 7.74 5.10 8.76
N PRO A 81 8.88 5.17 9.45
CA PRO A 81 9.85 4.09 9.39
C PRO A 81 9.30 2.82 10.05
N ALA A 82 9.94 1.69 9.79
CA ALA A 82 9.52 0.43 10.39
C ALA A 82 9.59 0.51 11.92
N ARG A 83 8.56 -0.02 12.57
CA ARG A 83 8.47 -0.11 14.01
C ARG A 83 8.79 -1.53 14.48
N GLU A 84 9.35 -1.65 15.66
CA GLU A 84 9.54 -2.94 16.30
C GLU A 84 8.35 -3.26 17.21
N TYR A 85 8.03 -4.54 17.32
CA TYR A 85 7.01 -5.02 18.24
C TYR A 85 7.48 -4.91 19.67
#